data_6adcbfc8751a66e94e5fd923aac8d78d
#
_entry.id   6adcbfc8751a66e94e5fd923aac8d78d
#
_cell.length_a   1.000
_cell.length_b   1.000
_cell.length_c   1.000
_cell.angle_alpha   90.00
_cell.angle_beta   90.00
_cell.angle_gamma   90.00
#
_symmetry.space_group_name_H-M   'P 1'
#
loop_
_entity.id
_entity.type
_entity.pdbx_description
1 polymer ?
#
loop_
_entity_poly.entity_id
_entity_poly.type
_entity_poly.pdbx_seq_one_letter_code
_entity_poly.pdbx_strand_id
1 'polypeptide(L)'
;MTEPIRILMCAPDHYDVDYVINPWMEGNIHKSSRDKAVEQWSKLNHVLNDIAQVDLVEGQPGVPDMVFTANAGLVLGDNAVLSRFYHPERQGEEPHFKKWFADNGFNVFELPQDLPFEGAGDALLDREGRWLWAGYGFRSELDSHPYLAKWLDIEVLSLRLIDDRFYHLDTCFCPLSGGYLLYYPGAFDSYSNHIIEKRVPAEKRIAIAEADAITFACNTVNVGQTVVMNQAREGLKQSLNDAGF
;
A
#
# COMPACT_ATOMS: atom_id res chain seq x y z
N MET A 1 19.37 19.52 -1.52
CA MET A 1 18.47 19.09 -0.41
C MET A 1 17.53 18.09 -1.05
N THR A 2 17.45 16.88 -0.56
CA THR A 2 16.44 15.91 -1.01
C THR A 2 15.06 16.45 -0.65
N GLU A 3 14.12 16.41 -1.56
CA GLU A 3 12.73 16.80 -1.28
C GLU A 3 12.17 15.96 -0.12
N PRO A 4 11.34 16.55 0.74
CA PRO A 4 10.74 15.80 1.83
C PRO A 4 9.84 14.68 1.28
N ILE A 5 9.85 13.53 1.95
CA ILE A 5 8.90 12.46 1.63
C ILE A 5 7.48 12.99 1.91
N ARG A 6 6.59 12.81 0.94
CA ARG A 6 5.18 13.22 1.06
C ARG A 6 4.31 11.98 1.24
N ILE A 7 3.33 12.07 2.13
CA ILE A 7 2.38 11.00 2.42
C ILE A 7 0.96 11.57 2.33
N LEU A 8 0.11 10.97 1.51
CA LEU A 8 -1.30 11.34 1.42
C LEU A 8 -2.09 10.60 2.50
N MET A 9 -2.91 11.33 3.24
CA MET A 9 -3.86 10.78 4.20
C MET A 9 -5.27 11.33 3.99
N CYS A 10 -6.29 10.59 4.43
CA CYS A 10 -7.68 11.01 4.47
C CYS A 10 -8.21 10.82 5.89
N ALA A 11 -8.84 11.85 6.46
CA ALA A 11 -9.45 11.74 7.79
C ALA A 11 -10.67 10.80 7.77
N PRO A 12 -10.95 10.04 8.84
CA PRO A 12 -12.02 9.05 8.88
C PRO A 12 -13.40 9.67 9.17
N ASP A 13 -13.69 10.83 8.56
CA ASP A 13 -14.93 11.59 8.79
C ASP A 13 -16.18 10.84 8.33
N HIS A 14 -16.03 10.00 7.30
CA HIS A 14 -17.11 9.20 6.72
C HIS A 14 -16.81 7.69 6.78
N TYR A 15 -15.79 7.29 7.55
CA TYR A 15 -15.40 5.88 7.65
C TYR A 15 -16.44 5.05 8.38
N ASP A 16 -16.85 3.97 7.76
CA ASP A 16 -17.58 2.84 8.33
C ASP A 16 -17.29 1.57 7.51
N VAL A 17 -17.68 0.42 8.00
CA VAL A 17 -17.70 -0.84 7.23
C VAL A 17 -19.12 -1.05 6.74
N ASP A 18 -19.41 -0.58 5.52
CA ASP A 18 -20.76 -0.62 4.94
C ASP A 18 -21.03 -1.86 4.08
N TYR A 19 -19.96 -2.56 3.67
CA TYR A 19 -19.99 -3.71 2.78
C TYR A 19 -18.85 -4.69 3.10
N VAL A 20 -18.83 -5.84 2.41
CA VAL A 20 -17.77 -6.85 2.55
C VAL A 20 -17.13 -7.09 1.19
N ILE A 21 -15.86 -6.67 1.05
CA ILE A 21 -15.03 -6.87 -0.15
C ILE A 21 -13.70 -7.58 0.14
N ASN A 22 -13.50 -8.00 1.37
CA ASN A 22 -12.35 -8.82 1.78
C ASN A 22 -12.72 -9.63 3.05
N PRO A 23 -11.98 -10.72 3.38
CA PRO A 23 -12.29 -11.57 4.53
C PRO A 23 -12.29 -10.84 5.90
N TRP A 24 -11.52 -9.77 6.03
CA TRP A 24 -11.39 -9.02 7.29
C TRP A 24 -12.60 -8.13 7.61
N MET A 25 -13.40 -7.79 6.60
CA MET A 25 -14.65 -7.03 6.76
C MET A 25 -15.82 -7.94 7.18
N GLU A 26 -15.69 -9.26 7.01
CA GLU A 26 -16.76 -10.21 7.31
C GLU A 26 -17.15 -10.14 8.80
N GLY A 27 -18.44 -10.00 9.03
CA GLY A 27 -18.99 -9.87 10.40
C GLY A 27 -18.74 -8.51 11.07
N ASN A 28 -18.16 -7.52 10.38
CA ASN A 28 -17.82 -6.20 10.93
C ASN A 28 -18.68 -5.05 10.39
N ILE A 29 -19.72 -5.33 9.58
CA ILE A 29 -20.63 -4.30 9.06
C ILE A 29 -21.23 -3.49 10.21
N HIS A 30 -21.11 -2.17 10.15
CA HIS A 30 -21.57 -1.18 11.14
C HIS A 30 -21.10 -1.46 12.59
N LYS A 31 -19.96 -2.16 12.76
CA LYS A 31 -19.37 -2.40 14.06
C LYS A 31 -18.14 -1.54 14.34
N SER A 32 -17.76 -0.70 13.38
CA SER A 32 -16.67 0.25 13.56
C SER A 32 -17.06 1.33 14.58
N SER A 33 -16.10 1.74 15.42
CA SER A 33 -16.26 2.88 16.29
C SER A 33 -15.58 4.08 15.63
N ARG A 34 -16.37 5.06 15.20
CA ARG A 34 -15.84 6.29 14.59
C ARG A 34 -14.89 7.01 15.54
N ASP A 35 -15.24 7.14 16.83
CA ASP A 35 -14.38 7.81 17.81
C ASP A 35 -13.01 7.13 17.92
N LYS A 36 -13.02 5.80 17.93
CA LYS A 36 -11.79 5.00 17.95
C LYS A 36 -10.98 5.17 16.64
N ALA A 37 -11.65 5.18 15.50
CA ALA A 37 -11.00 5.40 14.21
C ALA A 37 -10.34 6.79 14.16
N VAL A 38 -11.04 7.84 14.59
CA VAL A 38 -10.49 9.21 14.69
C VAL A 38 -9.31 9.28 15.66
N GLU A 39 -9.40 8.64 16.84
CA GLU A 39 -8.29 8.61 17.80
C GLU A 39 -7.05 7.93 17.20
N GLN A 40 -7.22 6.77 16.57
CA GLN A 40 -6.11 5.99 15.98
C GLN A 40 -5.51 6.74 14.79
N TRP A 41 -6.35 7.29 13.92
CA TRP A 41 -5.92 8.09 12.79
C TRP A 41 -5.12 9.33 13.24
N SER A 42 -5.60 10.04 14.27
CA SER A 42 -4.92 11.21 14.81
C SER A 42 -3.54 10.88 15.37
N LYS A 43 -3.40 9.73 16.04
CA LYS A 43 -2.08 9.23 16.51
C LYS A 43 -1.15 8.94 15.35
N LEU A 44 -1.63 8.23 14.32
CA LEU A 44 -0.85 7.93 13.13
C LEU A 44 -0.43 9.20 12.39
N ASN A 45 -1.37 10.13 12.18
CA ASN A 45 -1.11 11.41 11.55
C ASN A 45 -0.03 12.22 12.29
N HIS A 46 -0.09 12.24 13.62
CA HIS A 46 0.94 12.90 14.44
C HIS A 46 2.32 12.26 14.21
N VAL A 47 2.44 10.96 14.31
CA VAL A 47 3.71 10.24 14.10
C VAL A 47 4.26 10.46 12.69
N LEU A 48 3.40 10.47 11.67
CA LEU A 48 3.83 10.67 10.29
C LEU A 48 4.28 12.12 10.03
N ASN A 49 3.66 13.12 10.65
CA ASN A 49 4.09 14.52 10.56
C ASN A 49 5.48 14.77 11.17
N ASP A 50 5.93 13.92 12.11
CA ASP A 50 7.28 14.03 12.68
C ASP A 50 8.38 13.56 11.70
N ILE A 51 8.03 12.74 10.70
CA ILE A 51 9.00 12.08 9.81
C ILE A 51 8.82 12.37 8.32
N ALA A 52 7.68 12.95 7.92
CA ALA A 52 7.33 13.25 6.53
C ALA A 52 6.41 14.48 6.45
N GLN A 53 6.23 15.00 5.26
CA GLN A 53 5.16 15.95 4.98
C GLN A 53 3.86 15.18 4.75
N VAL A 54 2.83 15.44 5.56
CA VAL A 54 1.51 14.85 5.37
C VAL A 54 0.62 15.81 4.60
N ASP A 55 0.11 15.35 3.46
CA ASP A 55 -0.92 16.04 2.68
C ASP A 55 -2.27 15.37 2.95
N LEU A 56 -3.34 16.14 2.92
CA LEU A 56 -4.69 15.63 3.20
C LEU A 56 -5.58 15.70 1.96
N VAL A 57 -6.34 14.64 1.74
CA VAL A 57 -7.53 14.67 0.88
C VAL A 57 -8.77 14.63 1.75
N GLU A 58 -9.78 15.42 1.38
CA GLU A 58 -11.06 15.47 2.10
C GLU A 58 -11.88 14.21 1.82
N GLY A 59 -12.28 13.52 2.90
CA GLY A 59 -13.20 12.38 2.81
C GLY A 59 -14.57 12.80 2.29
N GLN A 60 -15.24 11.90 1.58
CA GLN A 60 -16.53 12.21 0.95
C GLN A 60 -17.62 11.27 1.48
N PRO A 61 -18.86 11.77 1.64
CA PRO A 61 -19.99 10.91 2.00
C PRO A 61 -20.24 9.82 0.95
N GLY A 62 -20.53 8.60 1.41
CA GLY A 62 -20.86 7.47 0.53
C GLY A 62 -19.65 6.72 -0.05
N VAL A 63 -18.44 7.11 0.28
CA VAL A 63 -17.18 6.42 -0.08
C VAL A 63 -16.29 6.26 1.17
N PRO A 64 -16.69 5.38 2.10
CA PRO A 64 -16.06 5.27 3.42
C PRO A 64 -14.60 4.83 3.37
N ASP A 65 -14.19 4.11 2.33
CA ASP A 65 -12.85 3.55 2.19
C ASP A 65 -11.80 4.55 1.65
N MET A 66 -12.17 5.83 1.41
CA MET A 66 -11.18 6.88 1.06
C MET A 66 -10.06 7.03 2.10
N VAL A 67 -10.25 6.56 3.34
CA VAL A 67 -9.21 6.54 4.38
C VAL A 67 -8.01 5.68 4.01
N PHE A 68 -8.17 4.72 3.09
CA PHE A 68 -7.11 3.83 2.61
C PHE A 68 -6.39 4.44 1.40
N THR A 69 -5.70 5.56 1.63
CA THR A 69 -5.08 6.38 0.58
C THR A 69 -3.94 5.72 -0.20
N ALA A 70 -3.37 4.61 0.29
CA ALA A 70 -2.48 3.77 -0.51
C ALA A 70 -3.15 3.31 -1.81
N ASN A 71 -4.48 3.12 -1.79
CA ASN A 71 -5.25 2.75 -2.97
C ASN A 71 -5.70 3.95 -3.82
N ALA A 72 -5.32 5.19 -3.51
CA ALA A 72 -5.66 6.37 -4.33
C ALA A 72 -5.03 6.31 -5.72
N GLY A 73 -3.80 5.84 -5.78
CA GLY A 73 -3.00 5.73 -6.98
C GLY A 73 -1.54 5.41 -6.66
N LEU A 74 -0.74 5.26 -7.70
CA LEU A 74 0.71 5.09 -7.60
C LEU A 74 1.40 6.38 -8.05
N VAL A 75 2.28 6.92 -7.20
CA VAL A 75 3.03 8.16 -7.50
C VAL A 75 4.51 7.85 -7.65
N LEU A 76 5.10 8.37 -8.74
CA LEU A 76 6.55 8.38 -8.96
C LEU A 76 6.96 9.72 -9.59
N GLY A 77 7.73 10.53 -8.87
CA GLY A 77 8.02 11.90 -9.25
C GLY A 77 6.73 12.72 -9.42
N ASP A 78 6.58 13.40 -10.56
CA ASP A 78 5.40 14.20 -10.89
C ASP A 78 4.26 13.39 -11.53
N ASN A 79 4.42 12.08 -11.69
CA ASN A 79 3.45 11.21 -12.34
C ASN A 79 2.61 10.46 -11.30
N ALA A 80 1.29 10.46 -11.49
CA ALA A 80 0.33 9.69 -10.70
C ALA A 80 -0.48 8.77 -11.63
N VAL A 81 -0.42 7.46 -11.39
CA VAL A 81 -1.31 6.49 -12.04
C VAL A 81 -2.51 6.29 -11.14
N LEU A 82 -3.67 6.78 -11.58
CA LEU A 82 -4.91 6.69 -10.81
C LEU A 82 -5.36 5.23 -10.67
N SER A 83 -5.89 4.88 -9.52
CA SER A 83 -6.50 3.58 -9.31
C SER A 83 -7.76 3.37 -10.16
N ARG A 84 -7.98 2.12 -10.56
CA ARG A 84 -9.21 1.58 -11.11
C ARG A 84 -9.67 0.45 -10.20
N PHE A 85 -10.64 0.76 -9.36
CA PHE A 85 -11.07 -0.19 -8.35
C PHE A 85 -11.80 -1.39 -8.96
N TYR A 86 -11.39 -2.58 -8.54
CA TYR A 86 -12.03 -3.84 -8.91
C TYR A 86 -13.47 -3.91 -8.40
N HIS A 87 -13.68 -3.54 -7.14
CA HIS A 87 -14.98 -3.56 -6.49
C HIS A 87 -15.78 -2.27 -6.78
N PRO A 88 -17.05 -2.39 -7.28
CA PRO A 88 -17.91 -1.24 -7.56
C PRO A 88 -18.10 -0.30 -6.37
N GLU A 89 -18.06 -0.83 -5.15
CA GLU A 89 -18.24 -0.09 -3.90
C GLU A 89 -17.17 1.01 -3.72
N ARG A 90 -15.98 0.80 -4.29
CA ARG A 90 -14.88 1.77 -4.21
C ARG A 90 -14.71 2.66 -5.44
N GLN A 91 -15.35 2.35 -6.56
CA GLN A 91 -15.20 3.11 -7.81
C GLN A 91 -15.63 4.59 -7.67
N GLY A 92 -16.51 4.88 -6.72
CA GLY A 92 -16.91 6.24 -6.39
C GLY A 92 -15.78 7.12 -5.83
N GLU A 93 -14.67 6.52 -5.36
CA GLU A 93 -13.49 7.23 -4.86
C GLU A 93 -12.63 7.84 -5.98
N GLU A 94 -12.61 7.21 -7.17
CA GLU A 94 -11.72 7.57 -8.29
C GLU A 94 -11.81 9.06 -8.71
N PRO A 95 -12.98 9.67 -8.87
CA PRO A 95 -13.08 11.08 -9.25
C PRO A 95 -12.48 12.03 -8.22
N HIS A 96 -12.58 11.69 -6.92
CA HIS A 96 -12.07 12.51 -5.83
C HIS A 96 -10.55 12.46 -5.78
N PHE A 97 -9.95 11.28 -5.90
CA PHE A 97 -8.50 11.13 -5.98
C PHE A 97 -7.92 11.74 -7.26
N LYS A 98 -8.59 11.54 -8.42
CA LYS A 98 -8.20 12.18 -9.68
C LYS A 98 -8.13 13.70 -9.54
N LYS A 99 -9.19 14.29 -8.96
CA LYS A 99 -9.23 15.73 -8.71
C LYS A 99 -8.10 16.18 -7.81
N TRP A 100 -7.86 15.45 -6.71
CA TRP A 100 -6.79 15.79 -5.77
C TRP A 100 -5.42 15.77 -6.45
N PHE A 101 -5.08 14.72 -7.20
CA PHE A 101 -3.81 14.64 -7.93
C PHE A 101 -3.65 15.78 -8.93
N ALA A 102 -4.68 16.08 -9.73
CA ALA A 102 -4.64 17.15 -10.72
C ALA A 102 -4.46 18.53 -10.04
N ASP A 103 -5.20 18.81 -8.99
CA ASP A 103 -5.11 20.08 -8.25
C ASP A 103 -3.75 20.27 -7.55
N ASN A 104 -3.04 19.17 -7.25
CA ASN A 104 -1.71 19.19 -6.64
C ASN A 104 -0.57 19.07 -7.66
N GLY A 105 -0.85 19.23 -8.96
CA GLY A 105 0.15 19.40 -10.02
C GLY A 105 0.72 18.10 -10.58
N PHE A 106 0.12 16.94 -10.27
CA PHE A 106 0.55 15.66 -10.84
C PHE A 106 0.06 15.47 -12.28
N ASN A 107 0.89 14.84 -13.11
CA ASN A 107 0.48 14.28 -14.39
C ASN A 107 -0.31 12.99 -14.14
N VAL A 108 -1.64 13.05 -14.33
CA VAL A 108 -2.52 11.92 -14.01
C VAL A 108 -2.66 10.99 -15.22
N PHE A 109 -2.30 9.73 -15.04
CA PHE A 109 -2.52 8.64 -15.99
C PHE A 109 -3.69 7.78 -15.55
N GLU A 110 -4.53 7.37 -16.50
CA GLU A 110 -5.71 6.55 -16.25
C GLU A 110 -5.67 5.29 -17.10
N LEU A 111 -5.82 4.13 -16.45
CA LEU A 111 -5.97 2.85 -17.13
C LEU A 111 -7.33 2.74 -17.84
N PRO A 112 -7.49 1.83 -18.83
CA PRO A 112 -8.80 1.47 -19.37
C PRO A 112 -9.79 1.13 -18.24
N GLN A 113 -11.08 1.43 -18.48
CA GLN A 113 -12.12 1.27 -17.43
C GLN A 113 -12.29 -0.17 -16.93
N ASP A 114 -12.04 -1.13 -17.81
CA ASP A 114 -12.16 -2.56 -17.55
C ASP A 114 -10.86 -3.23 -17.07
N LEU A 115 -9.84 -2.43 -16.75
CA LEU A 115 -8.54 -2.92 -16.29
C LEU A 115 -8.25 -2.48 -14.85
N PRO A 116 -8.59 -3.28 -13.83
CA PRO A 116 -8.36 -2.98 -12.43
C PRO A 116 -6.89 -2.82 -12.07
N PHE A 117 -6.63 -1.81 -11.23
CA PHE A 117 -5.37 -1.54 -10.58
C PHE A 117 -5.61 -0.68 -9.33
N GLU A 118 -5.14 -1.11 -8.16
CA GLU A 118 -5.45 -0.44 -6.90
C GLU A 118 -4.23 0.26 -6.26
N GLY A 119 -3.53 1.05 -7.08
CA GLY A 119 -2.53 2.03 -6.64
C GLY A 119 -1.33 1.44 -5.90
N ALA A 120 -0.85 2.19 -4.90
CA ALA A 120 0.27 1.76 -4.06
C ALA A 120 -0.09 0.62 -3.09
N GLY A 121 -1.35 0.23 -2.98
CA GLY A 121 -1.75 -1.02 -2.35
C GLY A 121 -1.19 -2.23 -3.09
N ASP A 122 -1.12 -2.17 -4.43
CA ASP A 122 -0.63 -3.25 -5.26
C ASP A 122 0.68 -2.93 -6.02
N ALA A 123 1.23 -1.72 -5.90
CA ALA A 123 2.47 -1.36 -6.57
C ALA A 123 3.39 -0.58 -5.63
N LEU A 124 4.54 -1.18 -5.28
CA LEU A 124 5.47 -0.66 -4.31
C LEU A 124 6.85 -0.46 -4.92
N LEU A 125 7.36 0.79 -4.85
CA LEU A 125 8.70 1.10 -5.35
C LEU A 125 9.76 0.44 -4.48
N ASP A 126 10.73 -0.21 -5.11
CA ASP A 126 11.99 -0.57 -4.44
C ASP A 126 12.65 0.70 -3.89
N ARG A 127 13.09 0.67 -2.62
CA ARG A 127 13.61 1.87 -1.95
C ARG A 127 14.96 2.36 -2.50
N GLU A 128 15.65 1.52 -3.27
CA GLU A 128 16.83 1.91 -4.05
C GLU A 128 16.46 2.45 -5.46
N GLY A 129 15.16 2.52 -5.78
CA GLY A 129 14.64 3.06 -7.04
C GLY A 129 14.93 2.21 -8.29
N ARG A 130 15.26 0.92 -8.11
CA ARG A 130 15.69 0.04 -9.20
C ARG A 130 14.55 -0.52 -10.04
N TRP A 131 13.41 -0.81 -9.41
CA TRP A 131 12.21 -1.39 -10.02
C TRP A 131 10.96 -1.12 -9.21
N LEU A 132 9.83 -1.46 -9.79
CA LEU A 132 8.53 -1.44 -9.16
C LEU A 132 8.08 -2.89 -8.91
N TRP A 133 7.75 -3.23 -7.68
CA TRP A 133 7.07 -4.46 -7.33
C TRP A 133 5.57 -4.27 -7.58
N ALA A 134 4.93 -5.17 -8.33
CA ALA A 134 3.51 -5.05 -8.63
C ALA A 134 2.78 -6.38 -8.39
N GLY A 135 1.81 -6.36 -7.47
CA GLY A 135 0.95 -7.48 -7.11
C GLY A 135 -0.23 -7.62 -8.06
N TYR A 136 -0.68 -8.87 -8.27
CA TYR A 136 -1.89 -9.17 -9.04
C TYR A 136 -2.56 -10.45 -8.54
N GLY A 137 -3.84 -10.63 -8.89
CA GLY A 137 -4.59 -11.86 -8.62
C GLY A 137 -5.90 -11.67 -7.87
N PHE A 138 -6.07 -10.57 -7.11
CA PHE A 138 -7.32 -10.30 -6.38
C PHE A 138 -7.93 -8.93 -6.72
N ARG A 139 -7.12 -7.87 -6.76
CA ARG A 139 -7.59 -6.50 -6.94
C ARG A 139 -7.01 -5.82 -8.17
N SER A 140 -5.78 -6.13 -8.50
CA SER A 140 -5.11 -5.63 -9.70
C SER A 140 -4.89 -6.75 -10.70
N GLU A 141 -4.98 -6.41 -11.98
CA GLU A 141 -4.78 -7.34 -13.09
C GLU A 141 -3.36 -7.22 -13.65
N LEU A 142 -2.79 -8.38 -14.05
CA LEU A 142 -1.46 -8.45 -14.64
C LEU A 142 -1.30 -7.51 -15.86
N ASP A 143 -2.35 -7.37 -16.65
CA ASP A 143 -2.35 -6.57 -17.88
C ASP A 143 -2.24 -5.04 -17.60
N SER A 144 -2.37 -4.60 -16.33
CA SER A 144 -2.08 -3.21 -15.93
C SER A 144 -0.58 -2.91 -15.88
N HIS A 145 0.27 -3.90 -15.60
CA HIS A 145 1.70 -3.73 -15.37
C HIS A 145 2.47 -3.15 -16.56
N PRO A 146 2.18 -3.52 -17.84
CA PRO A 146 2.81 -2.88 -19.00
C PRO A 146 2.54 -1.38 -19.10
N TYR A 147 1.37 -0.90 -18.66
CA TYR A 147 1.07 0.53 -18.60
C TYR A 147 1.91 1.24 -17.54
N LEU A 148 2.06 0.63 -16.34
CA LEU A 148 2.92 1.17 -15.28
C LEU A 148 4.36 1.29 -15.76
N ALA A 149 4.91 0.22 -16.35
CA ALA A 149 6.27 0.21 -16.88
C ALA A 149 6.49 1.31 -17.92
N LYS A 150 5.53 1.49 -18.83
CA LYS A 150 5.61 2.49 -19.92
C LYS A 150 5.49 3.93 -19.40
N TRP A 151 4.52 4.21 -18.51
CA TRP A 151 4.23 5.58 -18.07
C TRP A 151 5.24 6.09 -17.05
N LEU A 152 5.80 5.18 -16.24
CA LEU A 152 6.75 5.53 -15.19
C LEU A 152 8.21 5.29 -15.60
N ASP A 153 8.44 4.75 -16.81
CA ASP A 153 9.77 4.39 -17.33
C ASP A 153 10.61 3.57 -16.33
N ILE A 154 10.00 2.50 -15.80
CA ILE A 154 10.59 1.65 -14.76
C ILE A 154 10.36 0.17 -15.05
N GLU A 155 11.32 -0.70 -14.66
CA GLU A 155 11.12 -2.16 -14.68
C GLU A 155 10.04 -2.54 -13.67
N VAL A 156 9.05 -3.34 -14.11
CA VAL A 156 7.98 -3.86 -13.24
C VAL A 156 8.18 -5.35 -12.98
N LEU A 157 8.25 -5.73 -11.73
CA LEU A 157 8.35 -7.11 -11.26
C LEU A 157 6.97 -7.59 -10.78
N SER A 158 6.33 -8.42 -11.56
CA SER A 158 4.98 -8.91 -11.28
C SER A 158 4.99 -10.03 -10.25
N LEU A 159 4.22 -9.90 -9.18
CA LEU A 159 4.11 -10.86 -8.08
C LEU A 159 2.66 -11.35 -7.96
N ARG A 160 2.43 -12.67 -8.09
CA ARG A 160 1.12 -13.27 -7.95
C ARG A 160 0.78 -13.52 -6.49
N LEU A 161 -0.31 -12.91 -6.02
CA LEU A 161 -0.92 -13.20 -4.72
C LEU A 161 -1.81 -14.45 -4.84
N ILE A 162 -1.71 -15.37 -3.85
CA ILE A 162 -2.44 -16.63 -3.83
C ILE A 162 -3.26 -16.87 -2.56
N ASP A 163 -3.15 -15.98 -1.58
CA ASP A 163 -3.87 -16.05 -0.30
C ASP A 163 -4.79 -14.82 -0.22
N ASP A 164 -6.10 -15.02 -0.22
CA ASP A 164 -7.13 -13.97 -0.23
C ASP A 164 -7.15 -13.13 1.05
N ARG A 165 -6.54 -13.59 2.13
CA ARG A 165 -6.31 -12.80 3.34
C ARG A 165 -5.36 -11.62 3.08
N PHE A 166 -4.50 -11.76 2.08
CA PHE A 166 -3.54 -10.75 1.62
C PHE A 166 -3.91 -10.29 0.21
N TYR A 167 -5.07 -9.65 0.09
CA TYR A 167 -5.69 -9.26 -1.17
C TYR A 167 -5.01 -8.08 -1.88
N HIS A 168 -4.09 -7.39 -1.20
CA HIS A 168 -3.18 -6.37 -1.73
C HIS A 168 -1.73 -6.71 -1.41
N LEU A 169 -0.82 -6.24 -2.26
CA LEU A 169 0.60 -6.44 -2.07
C LEU A 169 1.10 -5.81 -0.75
N ASP A 170 0.67 -4.61 -0.42
CA ASP A 170 1.08 -3.88 0.79
C ASP A 170 0.65 -4.56 2.10
N THR A 171 -0.30 -5.49 2.05
CA THR A 171 -0.72 -6.26 3.23
C THR A 171 0.30 -7.34 3.64
N CYS A 172 1.15 -7.77 2.72
CA CYS A 172 2.10 -8.86 2.92
C CYS A 172 3.54 -8.57 2.45
N PHE A 173 3.81 -7.34 1.98
CA PHE A 173 5.08 -6.98 1.36
C PHE A 173 5.41 -5.50 1.59
N CYS A 174 6.58 -5.19 2.11
CA CYS A 174 7.03 -3.82 2.33
C CYS A 174 8.51 -3.66 1.99
N PRO A 175 8.86 -2.96 0.90
CA PRO A 175 10.23 -2.54 0.65
C PRO A 175 10.69 -1.54 1.72
N LEU A 176 11.85 -1.80 2.33
CA LEU A 176 12.45 -0.96 3.36
C LEU A 176 13.72 -0.27 2.82
N SER A 177 14.10 0.83 3.45
CA SER A 177 15.30 1.59 3.15
C SER A 177 16.57 0.69 3.15
N GLY A 178 17.57 1.07 2.35
CA GLY A 178 18.79 0.28 2.22
C GLY A 178 18.62 -1.02 1.44
N GLY A 179 17.52 -1.18 0.69
CA GLY A 179 17.21 -2.36 -0.13
C GLY A 179 16.79 -3.58 0.68
N TYR A 180 16.36 -3.38 1.93
CA TYR A 180 15.71 -4.43 2.73
C TYR A 180 14.28 -4.68 2.28
N LEU A 181 13.79 -5.86 2.58
CA LEU A 181 12.41 -6.28 2.28
C LEU A 181 11.81 -7.01 3.47
N LEU A 182 10.69 -6.52 3.96
CA LEU A 182 9.82 -7.19 4.92
C LEU A 182 8.68 -7.85 4.16
N TYR A 183 8.51 -9.18 4.26
CA TYR A 183 7.46 -9.86 3.50
C TYR A 183 7.03 -11.19 4.10
N TYR A 184 5.83 -11.63 3.75
CA TYR A 184 5.30 -12.96 4.08
C TYR A 184 5.34 -13.88 2.85
N PRO A 185 6.27 -14.85 2.78
CA PRO A 185 6.40 -15.74 1.61
C PRO A 185 5.15 -16.56 1.26
N GLY A 186 4.33 -16.88 2.28
CA GLY A 186 3.11 -17.70 2.10
C GLY A 186 2.01 -17.01 1.29
N ALA A 187 2.07 -15.68 1.11
CA ALA A 187 1.12 -14.96 0.28
C ALA A 187 1.36 -15.09 -1.23
N PHE A 188 2.52 -15.62 -1.65
CA PHE A 188 2.96 -15.63 -3.04
C PHE A 188 3.08 -17.04 -3.59
N ASP A 189 2.89 -17.19 -4.92
CA ASP A 189 3.22 -18.42 -5.59
C ASP A 189 4.75 -18.68 -5.64
N SER A 190 5.15 -19.88 -6.05
CA SER A 190 6.56 -20.29 -6.07
C SER A 190 7.40 -19.46 -7.04
N TYR A 191 6.81 -19.00 -8.16
CA TYR A 191 7.51 -18.20 -9.16
C TYR A 191 7.77 -16.78 -8.62
N SER A 192 6.80 -16.17 -7.98
CA SER A 192 6.94 -14.85 -7.34
C SER A 192 7.95 -14.87 -6.20
N ASN A 193 7.94 -15.92 -5.36
CA ASN A 193 8.97 -16.11 -4.34
C ASN A 193 10.37 -16.21 -4.95
N HIS A 194 10.51 -16.94 -6.07
CA HIS A 194 11.80 -17.03 -6.78
C HIS A 194 12.27 -15.67 -7.33
N ILE A 195 11.36 -14.83 -7.86
CA ILE A 195 11.68 -13.47 -8.29
C ILE A 195 12.21 -12.65 -7.10
N ILE A 196 11.52 -12.69 -5.95
CA ILE A 196 11.93 -11.99 -4.74
C ILE A 196 13.34 -12.42 -4.30
N GLU A 197 13.59 -13.73 -4.27
CA GLU A 197 14.87 -14.29 -3.89
C GLU A 197 16.03 -13.93 -4.83
N LYS A 198 15.73 -13.75 -6.10
CA LYS A 198 16.73 -13.34 -7.11
C LYS A 198 17.04 -11.85 -7.05
N ARG A 199 16.08 -11.02 -6.66
CA ARG A 199 16.21 -9.56 -6.68
C ARG A 199 16.70 -8.99 -5.36
N VAL A 200 16.36 -9.62 -4.23
CA VAL A 200 16.75 -9.16 -2.90
C VAL A 200 17.72 -10.16 -2.28
N PRO A 201 18.94 -9.75 -1.88
CA PRO A 201 19.90 -10.62 -1.20
C PRO A 201 19.33 -11.24 0.09
N ALA A 202 19.77 -12.45 0.43
CA ALA A 202 19.23 -13.19 1.57
C ALA A 202 19.35 -12.41 2.89
N GLU A 203 20.46 -11.71 3.09
CA GLU A 203 20.75 -10.89 4.27
C GLU A 203 19.90 -9.62 4.38
N LYS A 204 19.19 -9.26 3.31
CA LYS A 204 18.27 -8.11 3.27
C LYS A 204 16.81 -8.53 3.26
N ARG A 205 16.50 -9.83 3.32
CA ARG A 205 15.14 -10.35 3.37
C ARG A 205 14.71 -10.65 4.79
N ILE A 206 13.73 -9.93 5.29
CA ILE A 206 13.07 -10.18 6.57
C ILE A 206 11.76 -10.93 6.27
N ALA A 207 11.86 -12.26 6.14
CA ALA A 207 10.70 -13.12 5.94
C ALA A 207 9.97 -13.33 7.28
N ILE A 208 8.69 -12.95 7.35
CA ILE A 208 7.90 -13.07 8.57
C ILE A 208 7.08 -14.37 8.61
N ALA A 209 6.77 -14.81 9.82
CA ALA A 209 5.86 -15.92 10.04
C ALA A 209 4.40 -15.49 9.83
N GLU A 210 3.51 -16.44 9.54
CA GLU A 210 2.08 -16.22 9.38
C GLU A 210 1.47 -15.47 10.58
N ALA A 211 1.94 -15.77 11.78
CA ALA A 211 1.44 -15.17 13.02
C ALA A 211 1.71 -13.65 13.13
N ASP A 212 2.72 -13.11 12.43
CA ASP A 212 2.93 -11.67 12.28
C ASP A 212 2.18 -11.15 11.03
N ALA A 213 2.15 -11.94 9.95
CA ALA A 213 1.47 -11.55 8.72
C ALA A 213 -0.02 -11.27 8.92
N ILE A 214 -0.74 -12.13 9.65
CA ILE A 214 -2.18 -11.96 9.94
C ILE A 214 -2.50 -10.74 10.82
N THR A 215 -1.50 -10.08 11.40
CA THR A 215 -1.64 -8.80 12.08
C THR A 215 -1.30 -7.60 11.19
N PHE A 216 -1.13 -7.83 9.90
CA PHE A 216 -0.71 -6.84 8.91
C PHE A 216 0.63 -6.17 9.24
N ALA A 217 1.60 -6.94 9.75
CA ALA A 217 2.91 -6.41 10.09
C ALA A 217 3.67 -5.85 8.87
N CYS A 218 3.37 -6.31 7.64
CA CYS A 218 3.93 -5.75 6.41
C CYS A 218 3.22 -4.47 5.95
N ASN A 219 1.97 -4.21 6.38
CA ASN A 219 1.26 -2.97 6.05
C ASN A 219 1.82 -1.82 6.90
N THR A 220 2.97 -1.32 6.47
CA THR A 220 3.83 -0.47 7.30
C THR A 220 4.39 0.70 6.48
N VAL A 221 4.67 1.81 7.16
CA VAL A 221 5.31 2.97 6.55
C VAL A 221 6.78 2.99 6.97
N ASN A 222 7.68 3.07 5.99
CA ASN A 222 9.12 3.22 6.23
C ASN A 222 9.65 4.56 5.70
N VAL A 223 10.30 5.32 6.58
CA VAL A 223 10.99 6.57 6.25
C VAL A 223 12.39 6.52 6.87
N GLY A 224 13.40 6.37 6.04
CA GLY A 224 14.78 6.18 6.51
C GLY A 224 14.89 4.94 7.40
N GLN A 225 15.35 5.10 8.63
CA GLN A 225 15.45 4.02 9.62
C GLN A 225 14.17 3.84 10.47
N THR A 226 13.19 4.71 10.29
CA THR A 226 11.94 4.63 11.05
C THR A 226 10.94 3.73 10.34
N VAL A 227 10.38 2.79 11.09
CA VAL A 227 9.30 1.89 10.65
C VAL A 227 8.08 2.10 11.54
N VAL A 228 6.96 2.51 10.94
CA VAL A 228 5.68 2.72 11.61
C VAL A 228 4.74 1.60 11.23
N MET A 229 4.36 0.77 12.19
CA MET A 229 3.53 -0.42 11.97
C MET A 229 2.50 -0.61 13.07
N ASN A 230 1.46 -1.39 12.78
CA ASN A 230 0.40 -1.69 13.75
C ASN A 230 0.96 -2.39 14.99
N GLN A 231 1.63 -3.52 14.78
CA GLN A 231 2.29 -4.27 15.85
C GLN A 231 3.38 -5.18 15.29
N ALA A 232 4.32 -5.56 16.14
CA ALA A 232 5.33 -6.56 15.87
C ALA A 232 5.57 -7.42 17.11
N ARG A 233 5.74 -8.73 16.93
CA ARG A 233 6.20 -9.63 17.99
C ARG A 233 7.69 -9.40 18.25
N GLU A 234 8.19 -9.83 19.41
CA GLU A 234 9.58 -9.59 19.81
C GLU A 234 10.60 -10.11 18.78
N GLY A 235 10.36 -11.26 18.16
CA GLY A 235 11.25 -11.79 17.10
C GLY A 235 11.33 -10.88 15.88
N LEU A 236 10.20 -10.31 15.45
CA LEU A 236 10.18 -9.35 14.35
C LEU A 236 10.85 -8.02 14.73
N LYS A 237 10.58 -7.50 15.94
CA LYS A 237 11.27 -6.31 16.45
C LYS A 237 12.78 -6.48 16.47
N GLN A 238 13.25 -7.64 16.94
CA GLN A 238 14.69 -7.94 16.95
C GLN A 238 15.27 -7.97 15.53
N SER A 239 14.58 -8.62 14.59
CA SER A 239 15.04 -8.67 13.18
C SER A 239 15.10 -7.28 12.54
N LEU A 240 14.13 -6.39 12.84
CA LEU A 240 14.15 -5.01 12.37
C LEU A 240 15.30 -4.22 13.01
N ASN A 241 15.49 -4.34 14.34
CA ASN A 241 16.60 -3.68 15.05
C ASN A 241 17.97 -4.15 14.53
N ASP A 242 18.16 -5.45 14.29
CA ASP A 242 19.41 -6.03 13.75
C ASP A 242 19.69 -5.51 12.32
N ALA A 243 18.63 -5.19 11.56
CA ALA A 243 18.71 -4.57 10.24
C ALA A 243 18.92 -3.03 10.30
N GLY A 244 18.85 -2.42 11.49
CA GLY A 244 19.09 -0.99 11.71
C GLY A 244 17.85 -0.10 11.66
N PHE A 245 16.65 -0.68 11.87
CA PHE A 245 15.37 0.04 11.92
C PHE A 245 14.90 0.27 13.35
#